data_80c120ecea653fceb6a131909cf43e80
#
_entry.id   80c120ecea653fceb6a131909cf43e80
#
_cell.length_a   1.000
_cell.length_b   1.000
_cell.length_c   1.000
_cell.angle_alpha   90.00
_cell.angle_beta   90.00
_cell.angle_gamma   90.00
#
_symmetry.space_group_name_H-M   'P 1'
#
loop_
_entity.id
_entity.type
_entity.pdbx_description
1 polymer ?
#
loop_
_entity_poly.entity_id
_entity_poly.type
_entity_poly.pdbx_seq_one_letter_code
_entity_poly.pdbx_strand_id
1 'polypeptide(L)'
;MESISMINALKAVQSGLTQAAPSATQEVMLYNPDGTPAGKYPAQQLVQDMAKSGNGYGNCETAATTTAKTVAISNFVLLKNGIVSVFFKYANQAAGATLNVNSTGAKAIKVNGQAVQPGLIKAQTIVQFQYDGSAWNMVGMLGLEQSQTPTNHLVDMGLPSGLLWADSDIDLTQADKFAASAFQYEKTFFSWGNTDGHNPKDTSSFDYNWGGVNAEEPWYDGQVYGDTPGNKLTANMAPSQDAARANLGAPWRMPTTEEFKELFDNCDFVQADGTTVIAAGTTDKRVTVNGVVGIYLKSKINGNLLFFACSGYGRGTSWGDRGSGGYSWSASFYSARYARLLNFFSGGVRPQNSNYRYYGYAVRPVQ
;
A
#
# COMPACT_ATOMS: atom_id res chain seq x y z
N MET A 1 -33.09 21.62 11.96
CA MET A 1 -34.22 21.50 10.99
C MET A 1 -34.00 22.30 9.70
N GLU A 2 -32.98 23.16 9.63
CA GLU A 2 -32.77 24.08 8.48
C GLU A 2 -32.09 23.41 7.26
N SER A 3 -31.28 22.41 7.45
CA SER A 3 -30.63 21.67 6.35
C SER A 3 -31.57 20.83 5.49
N ILE A 4 -32.71 20.44 6.02
CA ILE A 4 -33.68 19.58 5.33
C ILE A 4 -34.51 20.37 4.31
N SER A 5 -34.75 21.65 4.56
CA SER A 5 -35.54 22.51 3.66
C SER A 5 -34.76 22.80 2.35
N MET A 6 -33.47 23.10 2.45
CA MET A 6 -32.60 23.36 1.28
C MET A 6 -32.37 22.10 0.44
N ILE A 7 -32.20 20.95 1.10
CA ILE A 7 -32.01 19.65 0.42
C ILE A 7 -33.31 19.23 -0.29
N ASN A 8 -34.49 19.50 0.29
CA ASN A 8 -35.75 19.19 -0.35
C ASN A 8 -36.09 20.14 -1.52
N ALA A 9 -35.70 21.40 -1.44
CA ALA A 9 -35.78 22.33 -2.56
C ALA A 9 -34.84 21.93 -3.71
N LEU A 10 -33.61 21.51 -3.39
CA LEU A 10 -32.65 20.96 -4.37
C LEU A 10 -33.14 19.65 -5.02
N LYS A 11 -33.76 18.75 -4.25
CA LYS A 11 -34.35 17.51 -4.78
C LYS A 11 -35.56 17.79 -5.67
N ALA A 12 -36.37 18.79 -5.36
CA ALA A 12 -37.48 19.20 -6.19
C ALA A 12 -37.02 19.83 -7.51
N VAL A 13 -35.96 20.63 -7.49
CA VAL A 13 -35.33 21.17 -8.71
C VAL A 13 -34.71 20.04 -9.53
N GLN A 14 -34.03 19.08 -8.89
CA GLN A 14 -33.37 17.95 -9.55
C GLN A 14 -34.38 16.93 -10.12
N SER A 15 -35.57 16.73 -9.46
CA SER A 15 -36.61 15.84 -9.94
C SER A 15 -37.50 16.47 -11.04
N GLY A 16 -37.53 17.79 -11.14
CA GLY A 16 -38.23 18.51 -12.23
C GLY A 16 -37.37 18.72 -13.48
N LEU A 17 -36.05 18.47 -13.40
CA LEU A 17 -35.12 18.58 -14.51
C LEU A 17 -34.95 17.23 -15.23
N THR A 18 -35.94 16.84 -16.00
CA THR A 18 -35.74 15.79 -17.02
C THR A 18 -34.83 16.35 -18.11
N GLN A 19 -33.50 16.11 -17.94
CA GLN A 19 -32.44 16.13 -18.96
C GLN A 19 -32.15 17.42 -19.76
N ALA A 20 -32.68 18.57 -19.43
CA ALA A 20 -32.27 19.84 -20.06
C ALA A 20 -31.68 20.79 -19.01
N ALA A 21 -30.55 21.42 -19.36
CA ALA A 21 -30.02 22.53 -18.54
C ALA A 21 -31.10 23.58 -18.33
N PRO A 22 -31.27 24.19 -17.12
CA PRO A 22 -32.26 25.19 -16.86
C PRO A 22 -32.12 26.35 -17.85
N SER A 23 -33.24 26.83 -18.40
CA SER A 23 -33.23 27.97 -19.31
C SER A 23 -32.87 29.25 -18.55
N ALA A 24 -32.36 30.26 -19.27
CA ALA A 24 -31.99 31.55 -18.69
C ALA A 24 -33.21 32.28 -18.04
N THR A 25 -34.43 31.84 -18.32
CA THR A 25 -35.68 32.43 -17.81
C THR A 25 -36.26 31.70 -16.61
N GLN A 26 -35.72 30.56 -16.23
CA GLN A 26 -36.17 29.84 -15.02
C GLN A 26 -35.58 30.49 -13.76
N GLU A 27 -36.44 30.72 -12.77
CA GLU A 27 -36.03 31.31 -11.48
C GLU A 27 -36.34 30.38 -10.33
N VAL A 28 -35.51 30.38 -9.29
CA VAL A 28 -35.73 29.69 -8.02
C VAL A 28 -36.03 30.74 -6.96
N MET A 29 -37.09 30.55 -6.19
CA MET A 29 -37.40 31.39 -5.04
C MET A 29 -36.53 30.95 -3.86
N LEU A 30 -35.73 31.88 -3.33
CA LEU A 30 -34.96 31.68 -2.10
C LEU A 30 -35.75 32.16 -0.90
N TYR A 31 -35.61 31.46 0.22
CA TYR A 31 -36.29 31.81 1.49
C TYR A 31 -35.20 31.98 2.59
N ASN A 32 -35.46 32.94 3.46
CA ASN A 32 -34.69 33.09 4.70
C ASN A 32 -34.97 31.91 5.65
N PRO A 33 -34.09 31.70 6.67
CA PRO A 33 -34.31 30.63 7.68
C PRO A 33 -35.64 30.74 8.44
N ASP A 34 -36.22 31.91 8.50
CA ASP A 34 -37.54 32.18 9.11
C ASP A 34 -38.72 31.87 8.20
N GLY A 35 -38.48 31.41 6.96
CA GLY A 35 -39.47 31.08 5.97
C GLY A 35 -39.98 32.26 5.15
N THR A 36 -39.48 33.49 5.34
CA THR A 36 -39.81 34.63 4.52
C THR A 36 -39.08 34.58 3.16
N PRO A 37 -39.72 35.04 2.05
CA PRO A 37 -39.06 35.11 0.76
C PRO A 37 -37.83 36.01 0.79
N ALA A 38 -36.67 35.47 0.41
CA ALA A 38 -35.41 36.22 0.28
C ALA A 38 -35.21 36.84 -1.11
N GLY A 39 -35.96 36.35 -2.09
CA GLY A 39 -35.94 36.83 -3.48
C GLY A 39 -35.84 35.71 -4.51
N LYS A 40 -35.87 36.12 -5.77
CA LYS A 40 -35.72 35.21 -6.91
C LYS A 40 -34.28 35.17 -7.38
N TYR A 41 -33.82 33.98 -7.74
CA TYR A 41 -32.50 33.76 -8.28
C TYR A 41 -32.56 32.98 -9.59
N PRO A 42 -31.87 33.40 -10.67
CA PRO A 42 -31.87 32.66 -11.92
C PRO A 42 -31.40 31.23 -11.72
N ALA A 43 -32.22 30.25 -12.11
CA ALA A 43 -31.88 28.83 -11.90
C ALA A 43 -30.56 28.43 -12.57
N GLN A 44 -30.29 28.98 -13.76
CA GLN A 44 -29.02 28.77 -14.46
C GLN A 44 -27.82 29.34 -13.69
N GLN A 45 -28.00 30.53 -13.09
CA GLN A 45 -26.95 31.13 -12.25
C GLN A 45 -26.74 30.36 -10.96
N LEU A 46 -27.83 29.83 -10.33
CA LEU A 46 -27.72 28.98 -9.15
C LEU A 46 -26.90 27.71 -9.44
N VAL A 47 -27.17 27.04 -10.57
CA VAL A 47 -26.41 25.87 -10.99
C VAL A 47 -24.91 26.23 -11.25
N GLN A 48 -24.67 27.37 -11.87
CA GLN A 48 -23.30 27.87 -12.09
C GLN A 48 -22.61 28.22 -10.76
N ASP A 49 -23.29 28.82 -9.82
CA ASP A 49 -22.74 29.19 -8.52
C ASP A 49 -22.54 27.97 -7.61
N MET A 50 -23.41 26.97 -7.71
CA MET A 50 -23.21 25.66 -7.08
C MET A 50 -22.01 24.92 -7.70
N ALA A 51 -21.82 25.00 -9.02
CA ALA A 51 -20.64 24.46 -9.69
C ALA A 51 -19.34 25.22 -9.34
N LYS A 52 -19.45 26.50 -8.93
CA LYS A 52 -18.34 27.31 -8.41
C LYS A 52 -17.90 26.92 -7.00
N SER A 53 -18.61 26.06 -6.30
CA SER A 53 -18.38 25.74 -4.89
C SER A 53 -17.14 24.86 -4.63
N GLY A 54 -15.98 25.33 -5.06
CA GLY A 54 -14.69 24.75 -4.72
C GLY A 54 -14.29 23.48 -5.47
N ASN A 55 -15.10 23.03 -6.44
CA ASN A 55 -14.80 21.89 -7.30
C ASN A 55 -14.43 22.36 -8.70
N GLY A 56 -13.43 21.74 -9.31
CA GLY A 56 -13.04 22.10 -10.66
C GLY A 56 -11.95 21.24 -11.25
N TYR A 57 -11.76 21.41 -12.59
CA TYR A 57 -10.71 20.76 -13.33
C TYR A 57 -9.88 21.81 -14.08
N GLY A 58 -8.54 21.64 -14.08
CA GLY A 58 -7.66 22.50 -14.84
C GLY A 58 -6.33 21.83 -15.19
N ASN A 59 -5.61 22.44 -16.14
CA ASN A 59 -4.31 21.96 -16.60
C ASN A 59 -3.19 22.79 -16.00
N CYS A 60 -2.21 22.13 -15.40
CA CYS A 60 -0.97 22.72 -14.92
C CYS A 60 0.13 22.48 -15.96
N GLU A 61 0.54 23.55 -16.65
CA GLU A 61 1.64 23.53 -17.63
C GLU A 61 2.96 24.07 -17.07
N THR A 62 3.03 24.29 -15.76
CA THR A 62 4.22 24.79 -15.08
C THR A 62 5.35 23.76 -15.16
N ALA A 63 6.55 24.22 -15.53
CA ALA A 63 7.73 23.38 -15.71
C ALA A 63 8.06 22.52 -14.47
N ALA A 64 8.69 21.38 -14.66
CA ALA A 64 8.98 20.40 -13.62
C ALA A 64 9.76 20.98 -12.43
N THR A 65 10.77 21.79 -12.69
CA THR A 65 11.68 22.38 -11.69
C THR A 65 11.11 23.59 -10.95
N THR A 66 9.97 24.15 -11.41
CA THR A 66 9.34 25.30 -10.76
C THR A 66 8.54 24.86 -9.54
N THR A 67 8.83 25.45 -8.38
CA THR A 67 8.16 25.12 -7.11
C THR A 67 6.69 25.56 -7.11
N ALA A 68 6.40 26.78 -7.59
CA ALA A 68 5.03 27.32 -7.63
C ALA A 68 4.31 26.81 -8.89
N LYS A 69 3.45 25.82 -8.73
CA LYS A 69 2.57 25.30 -9.78
C LYS A 69 1.36 26.20 -9.91
N THR A 70 0.99 26.55 -11.14
CA THR A 70 -0.15 27.41 -11.43
C THR A 70 -1.17 26.67 -12.28
N VAL A 71 -2.45 26.89 -11.99
CA VAL A 71 -3.56 26.33 -12.75
C VAL A 71 -4.71 27.34 -12.84
N ALA A 72 -5.33 27.39 -14.01
CA ALA A 72 -6.57 28.12 -14.22
C ALA A 72 -7.75 27.14 -14.24
N ILE A 73 -8.75 27.40 -13.43
CA ILE A 73 -9.98 26.62 -13.34
C ILE A 73 -11.18 27.57 -13.50
N SER A 74 -11.99 27.34 -14.53
CA SER A 74 -13.15 28.20 -14.81
C SER A 74 -14.13 28.17 -13.65
N ASN A 75 -14.61 29.36 -13.26
CA ASN A 75 -15.62 29.54 -12.20
C ASN A 75 -15.24 29.02 -10.81
N PHE A 76 -13.93 28.83 -10.56
CA PHE A 76 -13.45 28.34 -9.28
C PHE A 76 -13.40 29.46 -8.22
N VAL A 77 -13.87 29.14 -7.02
CA VAL A 77 -13.70 29.95 -5.80
C VAL A 77 -12.98 29.12 -4.76
N LEU A 78 -11.94 29.67 -4.13
CA LEU A 78 -11.18 29.00 -3.09
C LEU A 78 -12.02 28.88 -1.80
N LEU A 79 -12.54 27.72 -1.52
CA LEU A 79 -13.32 27.42 -0.32
C LEU A 79 -12.66 26.27 0.46
N LYS A 80 -12.72 26.35 1.80
CA LYS A 80 -12.31 25.25 2.66
C LYS A 80 -13.14 23.99 2.33
N ASN A 81 -12.47 22.84 2.25
CA ASN A 81 -13.00 21.54 1.80
C ASN A 81 -13.32 21.44 0.30
N GLY A 82 -13.09 22.50 -0.50
CA GLY A 82 -13.21 22.40 -1.94
C GLY A 82 -12.19 21.42 -2.55
N ILE A 83 -12.60 20.72 -3.61
CA ILE A 83 -11.79 19.70 -4.29
C ILE A 83 -11.49 20.16 -5.72
N VAL A 84 -10.24 20.11 -6.14
CA VAL A 84 -9.82 20.36 -7.52
C VAL A 84 -9.10 19.15 -8.10
N SER A 85 -9.37 18.88 -9.38
CA SER A 85 -8.63 17.90 -10.17
C SER A 85 -7.70 18.66 -11.12
N VAL A 86 -6.40 18.41 -11.01
CA VAL A 86 -5.39 19.12 -11.80
C VAL A 86 -4.61 18.13 -12.66
N PHE A 87 -4.66 18.31 -13.98
CA PHE A 87 -3.79 17.58 -14.89
C PHE A 87 -2.41 18.24 -14.92
N PHE A 88 -1.36 17.48 -14.57
CA PHE A 88 0.02 17.93 -14.59
C PHE A 88 0.70 17.50 -15.89
N LYS A 89 1.02 18.45 -16.76
CA LYS A 89 1.78 18.20 -17.98
C LYS A 89 3.20 17.73 -17.67
N TYR A 90 3.80 18.25 -16.60
CA TYR A 90 5.16 17.92 -16.14
C TYR A 90 5.14 17.46 -14.69
N ALA A 91 6.07 16.55 -14.35
CA ALA A 91 6.28 16.10 -12.96
C ALA A 91 6.68 17.27 -12.03
N ASN A 92 6.49 17.10 -10.70
CA ASN A 92 7.12 18.00 -9.74
C ASN A 92 8.54 17.51 -9.41
N GLN A 93 9.57 18.22 -9.83
CA GLN A 93 10.97 17.93 -9.47
C GLN A 93 11.50 18.83 -8.35
N ALA A 94 10.77 19.89 -7.99
CA ALA A 94 11.12 20.78 -6.91
C ALA A 94 10.54 20.28 -5.57
N ALA A 95 11.34 20.33 -4.50
CA ALA A 95 10.88 20.06 -3.15
C ALA A 95 9.90 21.16 -2.67
N GLY A 96 8.91 20.78 -1.85
CA GLY A 96 7.97 21.71 -1.26
C GLY A 96 7.11 22.45 -2.28
N ALA A 97 6.71 21.78 -3.37
CA ALA A 97 5.88 22.39 -4.39
C ALA A 97 4.58 22.99 -3.82
N THR A 98 4.17 24.11 -4.39
CA THR A 98 2.93 24.80 -4.05
C THR A 98 1.98 24.80 -5.23
N LEU A 99 0.67 24.95 -4.99
CA LEU A 99 -0.35 25.09 -6.01
C LEU A 99 -1.06 26.43 -5.86
N ASN A 100 -1.14 27.17 -6.96
CA ASN A 100 -1.86 28.44 -7.04
C ASN A 100 -2.98 28.29 -8.08
N VAL A 101 -4.21 28.20 -7.60
CA VAL A 101 -5.40 28.13 -8.45
C VAL A 101 -5.95 29.52 -8.65
N ASN A 102 -6.12 29.94 -9.90
CA ASN A 102 -6.70 31.26 -10.27
C ASN A 102 -6.12 32.46 -9.51
N SER A 103 -4.79 32.47 -9.29
CA SER A 103 -4.13 33.57 -8.56
C SER A 103 -4.66 33.79 -7.13
N THR A 104 -5.26 32.79 -6.47
CA THR A 104 -5.70 32.87 -5.07
C THR A 104 -4.54 32.82 -4.06
N GLY A 105 -3.30 32.84 -4.55
CA GLY A 105 -2.07 32.70 -3.79
C GLY A 105 -1.57 31.27 -3.72
N ALA A 106 -0.25 31.10 -3.79
CA ALA A 106 0.38 29.79 -3.72
C ALA A 106 0.19 29.14 -2.33
N LYS A 107 -0.35 27.94 -2.28
CA LYS A 107 -0.55 27.15 -1.06
C LYS A 107 0.29 25.87 -1.13
N ALA A 108 0.85 25.45 -0.01
CA ALA A 108 1.65 24.23 0.04
C ALA A 108 0.84 23.02 -0.44
N ILE A 109 1.45 22.16 -1.25
CA ILE A 109 0.91 20.83 -1.55
C ILE A 109 1.40 19.89 -0.46
N LYS A 110 0.46 19.17 0.17
CA LYS A 110 0.74 18.19 1.23
C LYS A 110 0.24 16.80 0.87
N VAL A 111 0.95 15.81 1.35
CA VAL A 111 0.60 14.39 1.32
C VAL A 111 0.74 13.86 2.72
N ASN A 112 -0.33 13.33 3.31
CA ASN A 112 -0.34 12.87 4.70
C ASN A 112 0.22 13.91 5.69
N GLY A 113 -0.13 15.19 5.49
CA GLY A 113 0.31 16.30 6.34
C GLY A 113 1.74 16.82 6.06
N GLN A 114 2.54 16.12 5.27
CA GLN A 114 3.92 16.49 4.91
C GLN A 114 3.97 17.19 3.55
N ALA A 115 5.00 18.03 3.35
CA ALA A 115 5.23 18.67 2.05
C ALA A 115 5.46 17.62 0.97
N VAL A 116 4.86 17.83 -0.22
CA VAL A 116 5.04 16.92 -1.36
C VAL A 116 6.51 16.79 -1.75
N GLN A 117 6.95 15.54 -1.90
CA GLN A 117 8.33 15.24 -2.30
C GLN A 117 8.53 15.39 -3.82
N PRO A 118 9.78 15.71 -4.28
CA PRO A 118 10.11 15.72 -5.70
C PRO A 118 9.76 14.40 -6.38
N GLY A 119 9.18 14.48 -7.58
CA GLY A 119 8.84 13.31 -8.38
C GLY A 119 7.58 12.55 -7.95
N LEU A 120 6.92 12.92 -6.86
CA LEU A 120 5.68 12.28 -6.44
C LEU A 120 4.54 12.54 -7.44
N ILE A 121 4.35 13.77 -7.86
CA ILE A 121 3.42 14.08 -8.95
C ILE A 121 4.15 13.79 -10.27
N LYS A 122 3.66 12.82 -11.01
CA LYS A 122 4.23 12.42 -12.31
C LYS A 122 3.73 13.33 -13.44
N ALA A 123 4.48 13.37 -14.54
CA ALA A 123 3.98 13.99 -15.76
C ALA A 123 2.77 13.24 -16.33
N GLN A 124 1.89 13.95 -17.04
CA GLN A 124 0.71 13.40 -17.71
C GLN A 124 -0.29 12.73 -16.75
N THR A 125 -0.40 13.22 -15.51
CA THR A 125 -1.32 12.66 -14.51
C THR A 125 -2.33 13.69 -14.02
N ILE A 126 -3.50 13.19 -13.61
CA ILE A 126 -4.53 13.99 -12.94
C ILE A 126 -4.43 13.72 -11.43
N VAL A 127 -4.28 14.79 -10.66
CA VAL A 127 -4.21 14.72 -9.21
C VAL A 127 -5.37 15.48 -8.60
N GLN A 128 -6.03 14.88 -7.61
CA GLN A 128 -7.07 15.54 -6.83
C GLN A 128 -6.50 16.12 -5.55
N PHE A 129 -6.90 17.34 -5.26
CA PHE A 129 -6.51 18.06 -4.06
C PHE A 129 -7.75 18.58 -3.32
N GLN A 130 -7.72 18.50 -2.00
CA GLN A 130 -8.69 19.15 -1.11
C GLN A 130 -8.00 20.31 -0.39
N TYR A 131 -8.64 21.47 -0.38
CA TYR A 131 -8.15 22.63 0.36
C TYR A 131 -8.62 22.58 1.82
N ASP A 132 -7.69 22.55 2.79
CA ASP A 132 -8.02 22.49 4.23
C ASP A 132 -8.22 23.87 4.90
N GLY A 133 -8.10 24.95 4.13
CA GLY A 133 -8.13 26.33 4.59
C GLY A 133 -6.72 26.96 4.66
N SER A 134 -5.66 26.16 4.55
CA SER A 134 -4.25 26.60 4.56
C SER A 134 -3.41 25.97 3.45
N ALA A 135 -3.63 24.72 3.12
CA ALA A 135 -2.85 23.93 2.18
C ALA A 135 -3.74 23.07 1.26
N TRP A 136 -3.17 22.62 0.16
CA TRP A 136 -3.76 21.66 -0.74
C TRP A 136 -3.31 20.25 -0.36
N ASN A 137 -4.20 19.45 0.20
CA ASN A 137 -3.94 18.07 0.54
C ASN A 137 -4.27 17.16 -0.64
N MET A 138 -3.31 16.35 -1.07
CA MET A 138 -3.53 15.37 -2.11
C MET A 138 -4.48 14.27 -1.59
N VAL A 139 -5.62 14.06 -2.26
CA VAL A 139 -6.66 13.09 -1.85
C VAL A 139 -6.86 11.97 -2.87
N GLY A 140 -6.30 12.11 -4.07
CA GLY A 140 -6.34 11.07 -5.09
C GLY A 140 -5.50 11.42 -6.32
N MET A 141 -5.08 10.40 -7.06
CA MET A 141 -4.42 10.53 -8.35
C MET A 141 -5.11 9.60 -9.35
N LEU A 142 -5.60 10.16 -10.46
CA LEU A 142 -6.18 9.40 -11.57
C LEU A 142 -5.13 9.27 -12.69
N GLY A 143 -4.86 8.05 -13.14
CA GLY A 143 -3.93 7.80 -14.25
C GLY A 143 -2.52 7.39 -13.82
N LEU A 144 -2.30 7.12 -12.53
CA LEU A 144 -1.17 6.31 -12.14
C LEU A 144 -1.68 4.87 -11.89
N GLU A 145 -1.21 3.96 -12.69
CA GLU A 145 -0.88 2.66 -12.14
C GLU A 145 -0.10 2.95 -10.85
N GLN A 146 -0.45 2.28 -9.76
CA GLN A 146 0.19 2.49 -8.47
C GLN A 146 1.71 2.32 -8.61
N SER A 147 2.40 3.41 -8.91
CA SER A 147 3.83 3.51 -8.89
C SER A 147 4.18 4.55 -7.84
N GLN A 148 4.36 4.04 -6.63
CA GLN A 148 5.10 4.64 -5.52
C GLN A 148 4.67 6.03 -5.05
N THR A 149 3.63 6.05 -4.22
CA THR A 149 3.76 6.70 -2.91
C THR A 149 5.13 6.32 -2.31
N PRO A 150 5.78 7.13 -1.43
CA PRO A 150 6.62 6.53 -0.40
C PRO A 150 5.66 5.60 0.32
N THR A 151 5.70 4.33 -0.06
CA THR A 151 4.78 3.33 0.40
C THR A 151 5.09 3.21 1.87
N ASN A 152 4.20 3.72 2.66
CA ASN A 152 4.05 3.16 3.96
C ASN A 152 3.71 1.70 3.64
N HIS A 153 4.74 0.84 3.51
CA HIS A 153 4.59 -0.58 3.19
C HIS A 153 3.80 -1.33 4.25
N LEU A 154 2.85 -0.64 4.88
CA LEU A 154 2.07 -1.10 6.02
C LEU A 154 0.64 -1.39 5.62
N VAL A 155 0.24 -2.60 5.93
CA VAL A 155 -1.15 -3.05 5.85
C VAL A 155 -1.64 -3.28 7.27
N ASP A 156 -2.62 -2.50 7.69
CA ASP A 156 -3.37 -2.74 8.91
C ASP A 156 -4.38 -3.87 8.67
N MET A 157 -4.12 -5.03 9.24
CA MET A 157 -5.04 -6.17 9.16
C MET A 157 -6.07 -6.16 10.31
N GLY A 158 -6.12 -5.09 11.12
CA GLY A 158 -7.03 -4.96 12.27
C GLY A 158 -6.79 -5.99 13.37
N LEU A 159 -5.54 -6.45 13.50
CA LEU A 159 -5.19 -7.51 14.45
C LEU A 159 -5.33 -7.02 15.90
N PRO A 160 -5.71 -7.89 16.85
CA PRO A 160 -5.83 -7.54 18.26
C PRO A 160 -4.55 -6.94 18.86
N SER A 161 -3.38 -7.36 18.40
CA SER A 161 -2.08 -6.80 18.79
C SER A 161 -1.83 -5.38 18.26
N GLY A 162 -2.58 -4.94 17.23
CA GLY A 162 -2.29 -3.70 16.50
C GLY A 162 -1.11 -3.82 15.54
N LEU A 163 -0.57 -5.02 15.34
CA LEU A 163 0.57 -5.28 14.47
C LEU A 163 0.25 -4.93 13.02
N LEU A 164 1.14 -4.17 12.40
CA LEU A 164 1.07 -3.82 10.99
C LEU A 164 2.01 -4.72 10.18
N TRP A 165 1.53 -5.22 9.04
CA TRP A 165 2.28 -6.10 8.14
C TRP A 165 2.80 -5.31 6.94
N ALA A 166 3.98 -5.66 6.46
CA ALA A 166 4.41 -5.14 5.17
C ALA A 166 3.50 -5.66 4.05
N ASP A 167 3.21 -4.82 3.05
CA ASP A 167 2.45 -5.20 1.86
C ASP A 167 3.20 -6.22 0.99
N SER A 168 4.52 -6.19 1.01
CA SER A 168 5.41 -7.05 0.22
C SER A 168 6.60 -7.56 1.04
N ASP A 169 7.32 -8.55 0.50
CA ASP A 169 8.52 -9.10 1.11
C ASP A 169 9.74 -8.21 0.85
N ILE A 170 10.83 -8.43 1.59
CA ILE A 170 12.09 -7.71 1.37
C ILE A 170 12.68 -8.06 0.00
N ASP A 171 13.12 -7.02 -0.71
CA ASP A 171 13.92 -7.15 -1.93
C ASP A 171 15.05 -6.11 -1.95
N LEU A 172 16.26 -6.54 -1.65
CA LEU A 172 17.44 -5.68 -1.54
C LEU A 172 17.91 -5.11 -2.90
N THR A 173 17.32 -5.55 -4.01
CA THR A 173 17.57 -4.97 -5.33
C THR A 173 16.76 -3.68 -5.57
N GLN A 174 15.75 -3.42 -4.75
CA GLN A 174 14.92 -2.22 -4.85
C GLN A 174 15.47 -1.10 -3.96
N ALA A 175 15.24 0.15 -4.38
CA ALA A 175 15.74 1.32 -3.66
C ALA A 175 15.15 1.47 -2.24
N ASP A 176 13.89 1.09 -2.07
CA ASP A 176 13.17 1.08 -0.79
C ASP A 176 13.27 -0.26 -0.04
N LYS A 177 13.97 -1.23 -0.65
CA LYS A 177 14.20 -2.58 -0.13
C LYS A 177 12.94 -3.45 0.05
N PHE A 178 11.84 -3.09 -0.60
CA PHE A 178 10.65 -3.91 -0.68
C PHE A 178 10.44 -4.43 -2.09
N ALA A 179 9.90 -5.62 -2.23
CA ALA A 179 9.54 -6.15 -3.54
C ALA A 179 8.53 -5.22 -4.20
N ALA A 180 8.73 -4.93 -5.48
CA ALA A 180 7.92 -3.97 -6.24
C ALA A 180 6.43 -4.32 -6.26
N SER A 181 6.09 -5.58 -5.95
CA SER A 181 4.72 -6.06 -5.80
C SER A 181 4.68 -7.29 -4.89
N ALA A 182 3.62 -7.45 -4.10
CA ALA A 182 3.33 -8.73 -3.44
C ALA A 182 3.09 -9.86 -4.47
N PHE A 183 2.64 -9.50 -5.68
CA PHE A 183 2.32 -10.44 -6.76
C PHE A 183 3.53 -10.69 -7.66
N GLN A 184 4.65 -11.12 -7.06
CA GLN A 184 5.86 -11.55 -7.77
C GLN A 184 6.57 -12.66 -6.99
N TYR A 185 7.33 -13.50 -7.69
CA TYR A 185 8.13 -14.56 -7.06
C TYR A 185 9.53 -14.07 -6.67
N GLU A 186 10.08 -13.17 -7.48
CA GLU A 186 11.43 -12.61 -7.32
C GLU A 186 11.46 -11.67 -6.13
N LYS A 187 12.40 -11.93 -5.22
CA LYS A 187 12.66 -11.15 -4.00
C LYS A 187 13.95 -11.62 -3.37
N THR A 188 14.38 -10.97 -2.33
CA THR A 188 15.55 -11.41 -1.56
C THR A 188 15.17 -12.55 -0.62
N PHE A 189 16.02 -13.58 -0.60
CA PHE A 189 15.93 -14.72 0.29
C PHE A 189 17.05 -14.64 1.32
N PHE A 190 16.76 -15.09 2.53
CA PHE A 190 17.70 -15.06 3.66
C PHE A 190 17.77 -16.43 4.31
N SER A 191 18.96 -16.81 4.78
CA SER A 191 19.08 -17.87 5.78
C SER A 191 18.70 -17.30 7.15
N TRP A 192 18.24 -18.13 8.06
CA TRP A 192 17.80 -17.67 9.37
C TRP A 192 18.96 -17.14 10.21
N GLY A 193 18.89 -15.87 10.63
CA GLY A 193 19.96 -15.20 11.37
C GLY A 193 20.99 -14.49 10.49
N ASN A 194 20.89 -14.63 9.16
CA ASN A 194 21.72 -13.88 8.21
C ASN A 194 20.96 -12.63 7.74
N THR A 195 21.65 -11.51 7.70
CA THR A 195 21.14 -10.22 7.23
C THR A 195 21.54 -9.90 5.80
N ASP A 196 22.51 -10.66 5.24
CA ASP A 196 22.91 -10.59 3.84
C ASP A 196 22.02 -11.52 3.03
N GLY A 197 21.12 -10.92 2.26
CA GLY A 197 20.19 -11.67 1.45
C GLY A 197 20.67 -11.85 0.02
N HIS A 198 20.12 -12.86 -0.65
CA HIS A 198 20.45 -13.22 -2.03
C HIS A 198 19.20 -13.33 -2.88
N ASN A 199 19.28 -12.80 -4.10
CA ASN A 199 18.24 -12.95 -5.10
C ASN A 199 18.62 -14.04 -6.08
N PRO A 200 17.66 -14.77 -6.70
CA PRO A 200 17.99 -15.68 -7.78
C PRO A 200 18.57 -14.89 -8.96
N LYS A 201 19.60 -15.44 -9.62
CA LYS A 201 20.19 -14.86 -10.83
C LYS A 201 19.21 -14.86 -12.01
N ASP A 202 18.41 -15.91 -12.04
CA ASP A 202 17.36 -16.15 -13.02
C ASP A 202 16.24 -16.95 -12.35
N THR A 203 15.38 -17.56 -13.13
CA THR A 203 14.26 -18.34 -12.59
C THR A 203 14.64 -19.71 -12.01
N SER A 204 15.91 -20.12 -12.09
CA SER A 204 16.35 -21.47 -11.75
C SER A 204 17.53 -21.54 -10.78
N SER A 205 18.30 -20.46 -10.61
CA SER A 205 19.54 -20.52 -9.80
C SER A 205 19.80 -19.27 -8.96
N PHE A 206 20.55 -19.43 -7.89
CA PHE A 206 21.08 -18.34 -7.09
C PHE A 206 22.56 -18.07 -7.43
N ASP A 207 23.03 -16.87 -7.15
CA ASP A 207 24.46 -16.52 -7.15
C ASP A 207 25.17 -16.94 -5.85
N TYR A 208 24.41 -17.47 -4.92
CA TYR A 208 24.87 -17.89 -3.61
C TYR A 208 24.58 -19.38 -3.38
N ASN A 209 25.50 -20.07 -2.72
CA ASN A 209 25.31 -21.47 -2.34
C ASN A 209 24.71 -21.56 -0.94
N TRP A 210 23.43 -21.88 -0.86
CA TRP A 210 22.66 -22.07 0.38
C TRP A 210 23.05 -23.35 1.15
N GLY A 211 24.31 -23.73 1.13
CA GLY A 211 24.78 -24.95 1.73
C GLY A 211 24.38 -26.18 0.90
N GLY A 212 25.22 -26.63 0.04
CA GLY A 212 24.99 -27.78 -0.85
C GLY A 212 24.48 -29.04 -0.16
N VAL A 213 24.33 -30.12 -0.90
CA VAL A 213 23.70 -31.38 -0.47
C VAL A 213 24.28 -31.99 0.80
N ASN A 214 25.52 -31.59 1.17
CA ASN A 214 26.27 -32.09 2.35
C ASN A 214 26.54 -30.98 3.37
N ALA A 215 25.96 -29.83 3.28
CA ALA A 215 26.22 -28.67 4.16
C ALA A 215 25.41 -28.68 5.44
N GLU A 216 24.91 -29.82 5.87
CA GLU A 216 24.15 -29.92 7.11
C GLU A 216 25.04 -29.69 8.34
N GLU A 217 26.29 -30.09 8.29
CA GLU A 217 27.19 -30.07 9.45
C GLU A 217 27.91 -28.72 9.69
N PRO A 218 28.47 -28.03 8.67
CA PRO A 218 29.18 -26.76 8.90
C PRO A 218 28.28 -25.62 9.38
N TRP A 219 26.96 -25.71 9.16
CA TRP A 219 25.99 -24.71 9.48
C TRP A 219 25.54 -24.72 10.94
N TYR A 220 25.94 -25.73 11.70
CA TYR A 220 25.59 -25.85 13.12
C TYR A 220 26.58 -25.17 14.04
N ASP A 221 27.82 -24.99 13.63
CA ASP A 221 28.84 -24.46 14.50
C ASP A 221 28.84 -22.96 14.58
N GLY A 222 27.84 -22.33 14.08
CA GLY A 222 27.64 -20.91 14.25
C GLY A 222 28.54 -20.03 13.39
N GLN A 223 29.11 -20.58 12.33
CA GLN A 223 30.04 -19.83 11.49
C GLN A 223 29.43 -19.06 10.35
N VAL A 224 28.18 -19.29 10.00
CA VAL A 224 27.62 -18.80 8.72
C VAL A 224 26.35 -17.96 8.85
N TYR A 225 25.62 -18.02 9.96
CA TYR A 225 24.33 -17.35 10.10
C TYR A 225 24.20 -16.53 11.37
N GLY A 226 25.11 -15.58 11.57
CA GLY A 226 25.10 -14.71 12.73
C GLY A 226 25.52 -15.37 14.04
N ASP A 227 25.74 -16.70 14.04
CA ASP A 227 26.35 -17.38 15.16
C ASP A 227 27.85 -17.26 15.06
N THR A 228 28.54 -16.75 16.07
CA THR A 228 29.99 -16.88 16.21
C THR A 228 30.32 -18.26 16.72
N PRO A 229 31.55 -18.82 16.42
CA PRO A 229 31.99 -20.07 16.99
C PRO A 229 31.81 -20.09 18.52
N GLY A 230 31.06 -21.05 19.02
CA GLY A 230 30.72 -21.18 20.44
C GLY A 230 29.53 -20.36 20.93
N ASN A 231 28.92 -19.52 20.10
CA ASN A 231 27.77 -18.73 20.46
C ASN A 231 26.58 -19.04 19.53
N LYS A 232 26.01 -20.23 19.70
CA LYS A 232 24.85 -20.67 18.91
C LYS A 232 23.59 -19.94 19.34
N LEU A 233 22.76 -19.50 18.37
CA LEU A 233 21.44 -18.96 18.67
C LEU A 233 20.61 -20.03 19.38
N THR A 234 20.31 -19.78 20.65
CA THR A 234 19.49 -20.65 21.52
C THR A 234 18.18 -20.01 21.90
N ALA A 235 17.90 -18.81 21.38
CA ALA A 235 16.72 -18.02 21.65
C ALA A 235 16.17 -17.40 20.34
N ASN A 236 15.09 -16.65 20.46
CA ASN A 236 14.59 -15.84 19.36
C ASN A 236 15.63 -14.83 18.88
N MET A 237 15.53 -14.47 17.60
CA MET A 237 16.52 -13.66 16.90
C MET A 237 16.76 -12.30 17.56
N ALA A 238 18.02 -11.95 17.76
CA ALA A 238 18.41 -10.61 18.22
C ALA A 238 18.22 -9.57 17.09
N PRO A 239 17.99 -8.28 17.41
CA PRO A 239 17.81 -7.24 16.39
C PRO A 239 18.92 -7.13 15.35
N SER A 240 20.17 -7.43 15.71
CA SER A 240 21.32 -7.41 14.80
C SER A 240 21.35 -8.58 13.81
N GLN A 241 20.57 -9.62 14.06
CA GLN A 241 20.49 -10.84 13.25
C GLN A 241 19.15 -10.92 12.50
N ASP A 242 18.26 -9.99 12.77
CA ASP A 242 16.94 -9.86 12.14
C ASP A 242 17.11 -9.19 10.79
N ALA A 243 16.85 -9.92 9.70
CA ALA A 243 17.03 -9.44 8.33
C ALA A 243 16.18 -8.19 8.03
N ALA A 244 14.96 -8.10 8.59
CA ALA A 244 14.13 -6.93 8.41
C ALA A 244 14.67 -5.73 9.19
N ARG A 245 15.04 -5.92 10.46
CA ARG A 245 15.62 -4.87 11.29
C ARG A 245 16.93 -4.33 10.73
N ALA A 246 17.82 -5.22 10.31
CA ALA A 246 19.13 -4.85 9.80
C ALA A 246 19.05 -4.07 8.48
N ASN A 247 18.13 -4.45 7.60
CA ASN A 247 18.02 -3.86 6.28
C ASN A 247 17.10 -2.65 6.21
N LEU A 248 16.00 -2.64 6.96
CA LEU A 248 14.97 -1.59 6.90
C LEU A 248 15.08 -0.59 8.08
N GLY A 249 15.78 -0.96 9.14
CA GLY A 249 15.88 -0.17 10.37
C GLY A 249 14.65 -0.31 11.27
N ALA A 250 14.70 0.33 12.46
CA ALA A 250 13.55 0.37 13.37
C ALA A 250 12.42 1.22 12.78
N PRO A 251 11.14 0.88 13.01
CA PRO A 251 10.63 -0.21 13.87
C PRO A 251 10.49 -1.59 13.17
N TRP A 252 10.85 -1.72 11.90
CA TRP A 252 10.73 -2.96 11.14
C TRP A 252 11.46 -4.14 11.81
N ARG A 253 10.87 -5.31 11.75
CA ARG A 253 11.42 -6.58 12.23
C ARG A 253 10.77 -7.77 11.53
N MET A 254 11.36 -8.94 11.67
CA MET A 254 10.70 -10.19 11.28
C MET A 254 9.55 -10.50 12.25
N PRO A 255 8.44 -11.09 11.75
CA PRO A 255 7.35 -11.54 12.62
C PRO A 255 7.79 -12.75 13.47
N THR A 256 7.17 -12.91 14.64
CA THR A 256 7.23 -14.15 15.40
C THR A 256 6.28 -15.19 14.83
N THR A 257 6.39 -16.43 15.28
CA THR A 257 5.48 -17.50 14.85
C THR A 257 4.07 -17.32 15.42
N GLU A 258 3.96 -16.69 16.59
CA GLU A 258 2.69 -16.33 17.24
C GLU A 258 1.97 -15.23 16.45
N GLU A 259 2.70 -14.28 15.89
CA GLU A 259 2.14 -13.22 15.04
C GLU A 259 1.66 -13.76 13.70
N PHE A 260 2.35 -14.72 13.09
CA PHE A 260 1.80 -15.46 11.96
C PHE A 260 0.50 -16.15 12.34
N LYS A 261 0.46 -16.84 13.51
CA LYS A 261 -0.76 -17.49 13.98
C LYS A 261 -1.89 -16.47 14.16
N GLU A 262 -1.63 -15.33 14.81
CA GLU A 262 -2.62 -14.28 14.99
C GLU A 262 -3.18 -13.79 13.65
N LEU A 263 -2.31 -13.54 12.65
CA LEU A 263 -2.73 -13.14 11.32
C LEU A 263 -3.71 -14.15 10.72
N PHE A 264 -3.38 -15.44 10.73
CA PHE A 264 -4.22 -16.48 10.13
C PHE A 264 -5.52 -16.74 10.90
N ASP A 265 -5.53 -16.57 12.21
CA ASP A 265 -6.74 -16.69 13.03
C ASP A 265 -7.75 -15.56 12.74
N ASN A 266 -7.26 -14.37 12.38
CA ASN A 266 -8.07 -13.18 12.14
C ASN A 266 -8.33 -12.87 10.65
N CYS A 267 -7.93 -13.76 9.74
CA CYS A 267 -8.15 -13.60 8.31
C CYS A 267 -8.90 -14.79 7.71
N ASP A 268 -9.64 -14.53 6.64
CA ASP A 268 -10.16 -15.53 5.74
C ASP A 268 -9.23 -15.69 4.53
N PHE A 269 -9.13 -16.90 3.99
CA PHE A 269 -8.53 -17.11 2.68
C PHE A 269 -9.55 -16.76 1.60
N VAL A 270 -9.15 -15.98 0.62
CA VAL A 270 -10.04 -15.54 -0.45
C VAL A 270 -9.53 -15.94 -1.84
N GLN A 271 -10.44 -16.00 -2.80
CA GLN A 271 -10.13 -16.21 -4.21
C GLN A 271 -9.36 -15.01 -4.79
N ALA A 272 -8.93 -15.12 -6.04
CA ALA A 272 -8.19 -14.07 -6.74
C ALA A 272 -8.93 -12.72 -6.84
N ASP A 273 -10.24 -12.73 -6.67
CA ASP A 273 -11.08 -11.52 -6.64
C ASP A 273 -10.97 -10.72 -5.33
N GLY A 274 -10.25 -11.24 -4.33
CA GLY A 274 -10.09 -10.63 -3.01
C GLY A 274 -11.35 -10.59 -2.15
N THR A 275 -12.45 -11.23 -2.59
CA THR A 275 -13.76 -11.13 -1.93
C THR A 275 -14.38 -12.48 -1.60
N THR A 276 -14.33 -13.42 -2.51
CA THR A 276 -14.92 -14.75 -2.36
C THR A 276 -14.10 -15.60 -1.39
N VAL A 277 -14.69 -15.96 -0.25
CA VAL A 277 -14.02 -16.76 0.78
C VAL A 277 -13.86 -18.22 0.32
N ILE A 278 -12.66 -18.75 0.47
CA ILE A 278 -12.39 -20.18 0.23
C ILE A 278 -12.94 -20.99 1.39
N ALA A 279 -13.78 -21.98 1.11
CA ALA A 279 -14.45 -22.80 2.11
C ALA A 279 -13.45 -23.37 3.14
N ALA A 280 -13.85 -23.42 4.41
CA ALA A 280 -12.98 -23.83 5.51
C ALA A 280 -12.38 -25.25 5.32
N GLY A 281 -13.14 -26.18 4.76
CA GLY A 281 -12.70 -27.57 4.49
C GLY A 281 -11.77 -27.73 3.28
N THR A 282 -11.54 -26.69 2.48
CA THR A 282 -10.60 -26.76 1.36
C THR A 282 -9.17 -26.83 1.88
N THR A 283 -8.44 -27.87 1.51
CA THR A 283 -7.04 -28.04 1.94
C THR A 283 -6.11 -27.06 1.22
N ASP A 284 -6.20 -27.01 -0.10
CA ASP A 284 -5.40 -26.08 -0.90
C ASP A 284 -6.03 -24.68 -0.87
N LYS A 285 -5.34 -23.76 -0.22
CA LYS A 285 -5.75 -22.36 -0.06
C LYS A 285 -5.10 -21.43 -1.10
N ARG A 286 -4.31 -21.98 -2.01
CA ARG A 286 -3.60 -21.19 -3.01
C ARG A 286 -4.54 -20.72 -4.11
N VAL A 287 -4.26 -19.53 -4.59
CA VAL A 287 -4.94 -18.88 -5.72
C VAL A 287 -3.91 -18.27 -6.65
N THR A 288 -4.30 -17.99 -7.89
CA THR A 288 -3.44 -17.29 -8.84
C THR A 288 -3.94 -15.86 -9.01
N VAL A 289 -3.13 -14.89 -8.62
CA VAL A 289 -3.42 -13.45 -8.79
C VAL A 289 -2.35 -12.84 -9.68
N ASN A 290 -2.74 -12.17 -10.75
CA ASN A 290 -1.82 -11.57 -11.73
C ASN A 290 -0.76 -12.55 -12.27
N GLY A 291 -1.12 -13.82 -12.45
CA GLY A 291 -0.19 -14.87 -12.91
C GLY A 291 0.72 -15.46 -11.81
N VAL A 292 0.62 -14.99 -10.57
CA VAL A 292 1.41 -15.46 -9.43
C VAL A 292 0.56 -16.31 -8.50
N VAL A 293 1.03 -17.54 -8.23
CA VAL A 293 0.39 -18.45 -7.26
C VAL A 293 0.78 -18.04 -5.85
N GLY A 294 -0.18 -18.02 -4.93
CA GLY A 294 0.04 -17.68 -3.53
C GLY A 294 -1.18 -17.92 -2.67
N ILE A 295 -1.14 -17.45 -1.44
CA ILE A 295 -2.31 -17.36 -0.57
C ILE A 295 -2.74 -15.91 -0.44
N TYR A 296 -4.05 -15.68 -0.51
CA TYR A 296 -4.63 -14.35 -0.42
C TYR A 296 -5.51 -14.27 0.81
N LEU A 297 -5.18 -13.37 1.71
CA LEU A 297 -5.82 -13.21 3.01
C LEU A 297 -6.68 -11.96 2.99
N LYS A 298 -7.86 -12.05 3.61
CA LYS A 298 -8.75 -10.92 3.87
C LYS A 298 -9.00 -10.83 5.36
N SER A 299 -8.71 -9.69 5.93
CA SER A 299 -9.03 -9.43 7.34
C SER A 299 -10.53 -9.57 7.61
N LYS A 300 -10.88 -10.32 8.66
CA LYS A 300 -12.25 -10.43 9.17
C LYS A 300 -12.74 -9.16 9.86
N ILE A 301 -11.81 -8.26 10.20
CA ILE A 301 -12.08 -7.08 11.04
C ILE A 301 -12.30 -5.84 10.18
N ASN A 302 -11.38 -5.54 9.25
CA ASN A 302 -11.44 -4.32 8.44
C ASN A 302 -11.53 -4.56 6.92
N GLY A 303 -11.43 -5.83 6.48
CA GLY A 303 -11.54 -6.22 5.08
C GLY A 303 -10.27 -6.01 4.25
N ASN A 304 -9.18 -5.53 4.84
CA ASN A 304 -7.91 -5.32 4.15
C ASN A 304 -7.31 -6.66 3.68
N LEU A 305 -6.54 -6.59 2.62
CA LEU A 305 -6.02 -7.74 1.88
C LEU A 305 -4.50 -7.85 2.04
N LEU A 306 -3.99 -9.09 2.13
CA LEU A 306 -2.56 -9.37 2.17
C LEU A 306 -2.25 -10.64 1.37
N PHE A 307 -1.29 -10.57 0.44
CA PHE A 307 -0.90 -11.68 -0.41
C PHE A 307 0.50 -12.20 -0.07
N PHE A 308 0.65 -13.51 0.00
CA PHE A 308 1.93 -14.20 0.12
C PHE A 308 2.13 -15.09 -1.10
N ALA A 309 3.17 -14.81 -1.89
CA ALA A 309 3.47 -15.57 -3.09
C ALA A 309 4.12 -16.94 -2.78
N CYS A 310 3.84 -17.94 -3.61
CA CYS A 310 4.59 -19.21 -3.64
C CYS A 310 5.97 -19.00 -4.25
N SER A 311 6.83 -18.23 -3.59
CA SER A 311 8.15 -17.84 -4.08
C SER A 311 9.16 -18.99 -4.03
N GLY A 312 8.82 -20.08 -3.33
CA GLY A 312 9.73 -21.21 -3.16
C GLY A 312 10.84 -20.95 -2.13
N TYR A 313 11.96 -21.64 -2.29
CA TYR A 313 13.11 -21.57 -1.39
C TYR A 313 14.43 -21.72 -2.14
N GLY A 314 15.50 -21.17 -1.55
CA GLY A 314 16.89 -21.43 -1.96
C GLY A 314 17.49 -22.60 -1.21
N ARG A 315 18.14 -23.53 -1.92
CA ARG A 315 18.94 -24.62 -1.36
C ARG A 315 20.06 -24.97 -2.31
N GLY A 316 21.30 -25.00 -1.81
CA GLY A 316 22.46 -25.09 -2.68
C GLY A 316 22.44 -23.89 -3.65
N THR A 317 22.68 -24.12 -4.90
CA THR A 317 22.59 -23.10 -5.96
C THR A 317 21.25 -23.12 -6.71
N SER A 318 20.25 -23.86 -6.19
CA SER A 318 18.99 -24.09 -6.85
C SER A 318 17.83 -23.41 -6.11
N TRP A 319 16.83 -23.04 -6.87
CA TRP A 319 15.55 -22.52 -6.38
C TRP A 319 14.47 -23.62 -6.49
N GLY A 320 13.94 -24.06 -5.34
CA GLY A 320 12.90 -25.08 -5.27
C GLY A 320 11.50 -24.48 -5.03
N ASP A 321 10.47 -25.22 -5.40
CA ASP A 321 9.05 -24.96 -5.13
C ASP A 321 8.49 -23.61 -5.63
N ARG A 322 9.18 -22.92 -6.52
CA ARG A 322 8.65 -21.71 -7.14
C ARG A 322 7.31 -22.00 -7.82
N GLY A 323 6.29 -21.19 -7.50
CA GLY A 323 4.93 -21.34 -8.02
C GLY A 323 4.13 -22.47 -7.37
N SER A 324 4.71 -23.26 -6.45
CA SER A 324 4.03 -24.38 -5.79
C SER A 324 4.06 -24.35 -4.26
N GLY A 325 5.05 -23.70 -3.65
CA GLY A 325 5.18 -23.55 -2.21
C GLY A 325 5.63 -22.16 -1.80
N GLY A 326 5.11 -21.66 -0.70
CA GLY A 326 5.52 -20.40 -0.09
C GLY A 326 6.13 -20.62 1.28
N TYR A 327 7.19 -19.86 1.55
CA TYR A 327 7.99 -19.95 2.77
C TYR A 327 8.39 -18.55 3.21
N SER A 328 8.15 -18.22 4.47
CA SER A 328 8.59 -16.96 5.06
C SER A 328 9.13 -17.19 6.46
N TRP A 329 10.36 -16.73 6.72
CA TRP A 329 10.98 -16.87 8.04
C TRP A 329 10.22 -16.10 9.12
N SER A 330 10.18 -16.67 10.32
CA SER A 330 9.88 -15.93 11.55
C SER A 330 11.16 -15.69 12.36
N ALA A 331 11.11 -14.74 13.28
CA ALA A 331 12.17 -14.49 14.23
C ALA A 331 12.25 -15.56 15.34
N SER A 332 11.30 -16.49 15.39
CA SER A 332 11.17 -17.45 16.49
C SER A 332 12.13 -18.61 16.36
N PHE A 333 12.82 -18.88 17.46
CA PHE A 333 13.70 -20.04 17.63
C PHE A 333 12.90 -21.35 17.66
N TYR A 334 13.50 -22.42 17.17
CA TYR A 334 12.97 -23.77 17.38
C TYR A 334 14.01 -24.71 17.97
N SER A 335 15.18 -24.86 17.33
CA SER A 335 16.26 -25.72 17.82
C SER A 335 17.59 -25.30 17.23
N ALA A 336 18.68 -25.94 17.62
CA ALA A 336 20.00 -25.66 17.07
C ALA A 336 20.07 -25.74 15.54
N ARG A 337 19.28 -26.62 14.92
CA ARG A 337 19.29 -26.88 13.46
C ARG A 337 18.16 -26.19 12.72
N TYR A 338 17.05 -25.91 13.38
CA TYR A 338 15.80 -25.49 12.78
C TYR A 338 15.32 -24.16 13.34
N ALA A 339 14.66 -23.38 12.49
CA ALA A 339 13.96 -22.19 12.89
C ALA A 339 12.49 -22.26 12.47
N ARG A 340 11.65 -21.45 13.08
CA ARG A 340 10.24 -21.35 12.77
C ARG A 340 9.99 -20.54 11.52
N LEU A 341 8.96 -20.92 10.77
CA LEU A 341 8.53 -20.25 9.53
C LEU A 341 7.05 -20.46 9.26
N LEU A 342 6.49 -19.56 8.45
CA LEU A 342 5.27 -19.81 7.70
C LEU A 342 5.61 -20.70 6.49
N ASN A 343 4.84 -21.76 6.29
CA ASN A 343 4.90 -22.60 5.09
C ASN A 343 3.50 -22.89 4.56
N PHE A 344 3.32 -22.82 3.25
CA PHE A 344 2.06 -23.15 2.59
C PHE A 344 2.28 -23.77 1.20
N PHE A 345 1.46 -24.75 0.86
CA PHE A 345 1.50 -25.51 -0.39
C PHE A 345 0.12 -26.19 -0.61
N SER A 346 -0.04 -27.05 -1.63
CA SER A 346 -1.32 -27.76 -1.90
C SER A 346 -1.84 -28.57 -0.71
N GLY A 347 -0.96 -29.02 0.19
CA GLY A 347 -1.32 -29.74 1.41
C GLY A 347 -1.73 -28.86 2.59
N GLY A 348 -1.88 -27.55 2.39
CA GLY A 348 -2.37 -26.61 3.40
C GLY A 348 -1.38 -25.54 3.83
N VAL A 349 -1.79 -24.77 4.83
CA VAL A 349 -1.03 -23.64 5.40
C VAL A 349 -0.60 -23.99 6.82
N ARG A 350 0.67 -23.75 7.12
CA ARG A 350 1.32 -24.08 8.41
C ARG A 350 2.06 -22.85 8.93
N PRO A 351 1.41 -22.00 9.73
CA PRO A 351 2.01 -20.74 10.21
C PRO A 351 3.13 -20.95 11.24
N GLN A 352 3.24 -22.15 11.81
CA GLN A 352 4.21 -22.48 12.86
C GLN A 352 5.07 -23.70 12.47
N ASN A 353 5.41 -23.84 11.20
CA ASN A 353 6.30 -24.91 10.74
C ASN A 353 7.75 -24.62 11.15
N SER A 354 8.65 -25.57 10.88
CA SER A 354 10.09 -25.41 11.11
C SER A 354 10.89 -26.05 9.97
N ASN A 355 12.03 -25.46 9.64
CA ASN A 355 12.97 -26.05 8.68
C ASN A 355 14.40 -25.64 9.01
N TYR A 356 15.35 -26.28 8.32
CA TYR A 356 16.79 -26.02 8.49
C TYR A 356 17.11 -24.55 8.27
N ARG A 357 17.90 -23.97 9.17
CA ARG A 357 18.25 -22.55 9.17
C ARG A 357 19.01 -22.11 7.92
N TYR A 358 19.71 -23.01 7.26
CA TYR A 358 20.50 -22.72 6.06
C TYR A 358 19.66 -22.55 4.78
N TYR A 359 18.38 -22.91 4.79
CA TYR A 359 17.54 -22.62 3.62
C TYR A 359 17.35 -21.13 3.44
N GLY A 360 17.29 -20.69 2.18
CA GLY A 360 16.93 -19.34 1.82
C GLY A 360 15.41 -19.21 1.72
N TYR A 361 14.80 -18.37 2.54
CA TYR A 361 13.37 -18.05 2.50
C TYR A 361 13.13 -16.55 2.46
N ALA A 362 11.96 -16.17 1.97
CA ALA A 362 11.51 -14.79 2.01
C ALA A 362 11.36 -14.28 3.47
N VAL A 363 11.33 -12.97 3.62
CA VAL A 363 11.00 -12.29 4.87
C VAL A 363 9.90 -11.28 4.60
N ARG A 364 8.77 -11.43 5.30
CA ARG A 364 7.69 -10.45 5.33
C ARG A 364 7.81 -9.63 6.61
N PRO A 365 8.21 -8.34 6.53
CA PRO A 365 8.37 -7.49 7.70
C PRO A 365 7.06 -7.13 8.40
N VAL A 366 7.21 -6.77 9.68
CA VAL A 366 6.13 -6.20 10.54
C VAL A 366 6.67 -5.02 11.36
N GLN A 367 5.75 -4.17 11.87
CA GLN A 367 6.06 -3.15 12.88
C GLN A 367 4.86 -2.82 13.76
#